data_318d624c2151d7739e945fb1bb5c3842
#
_entry.id   318d624c2151d7739e945fb1bb5c3842
#
_cell.length_a   1.000
_cell.length_b   1.000
_cell.length_c   1.000
_cell.angle_alpha   90.00
_cell.angle_beta   90.00
_cell.angle_gamma   90.00
#
_symmetry.space_group_name_H-M   'P 1'
#
loop_
_entity.id
_entity.type
_entity.pdbx_description
1 polymer ?
#
loop_
_entity_poly.entity_id
_entity_poly.type
_entity_poly.pdbx_seq_one_letter_code
_entity_poly.pdbx_strand_id
1 'polypeptide(L)'
;MLAAKLEAAEEEGAEDEDEGGGRKNGMDKLSKKFLEDFWLNDEDDTDLRMARFEWLLDRRPELLSSVLLRQNPHNVEEWHRRVKLFEKDPARQVATYVEAVKTVDPMKAVGKPHTLWVAFAKMYEKHNRLDSAEDIFKRATQVNYKAVDHLASIWCEWAEMELRHNNFDKAIELMRQATAEPSVEVKRRAAAEGNEPVQMKVHKSLKLWSFYVDLEESLGTLDSTCAVYERILDLRIATPQIILNYAYLLEEHKYFEDAFKVYERGVKIFKYPHVKAIWVTYLTKFVQRYKRSKLERARELFHEAVQQAPPDEKKPLYLQWAKLEEDYGLAKRAMNVYDEAVRAVPNSEKMVMYEIYIARAAELFGVPRTRQIYEQAIESGLPDRDVLTMCMKFAELERSLGEIDRSRAIYVHASNYADPNNSDFWKKWNDFEIQHGNEDTFREMLRIKRTVAASRSQTHFILPEYLMQRDQRLNLDEAVDTLKRAGVPEDEMAALERQLASGPSTAPPAAQNNTPASANRMMNFVSAGVEAQAESSRQQAGNNEDIELPDESDDEEPDVQIAEKSVPAAVFGELGKRAAESQEGSSGAQENEQLGALERIKRRRQ
;
A
#
# COMPACT_ATOMS: atom_id res chain seq x y z
N MET A 1 -1.24 -36.77 -52.45
CA MET A 1 -1.19 -38.19 -52.76
C MET A 1 -1.83 -39.08 -51.70
N LEU A 2 -1.55 -38.93 -50.41
CA LEU A 2 -2.19 -39.71 -49.33
C LEU A 2 -3.70 -39.40 -49.18
N ALA A 3 -4.10 -38.13 -49.25
CA ALA A 3 -5.49 -37.73 -49.19
C ALA A 3 -6.32 -38.28 -50.40
N ALA A 4 -5.78 -38.22 -51.62
CA ALA A 4 -6.44 -38.73 -52.81
C ALA A 4 -6.58 -40.27 -52.83
N LYS A 5 -5.65 -41.00 -52.12
CA LYS A 5 -5.78 -42.44 -51.94
C LYS A 5 -6.73 -42.84 -50.81
N LEU A 6 -6.93 -41.99 -49.83
CA LEU A 6 -7.96 -42.16 -48.81
C LEU A 6 -9.36 -41.92 -49.38
N GLU A 7 -9.53 -40.88 -50.20
CA GLU A 7 -10.79 -40.59 -50.91
C GLU A 7 -11.15 -41.73 -51.91
N ALA A 8 -10.17 -42.27 -52.64
CA ALA A 8 -10.39 -43.42 -53.52
C ALA A 8 -10.77 -44.71 -52.77
N ALA A 9 -10.24 -44.91 -51.56
CA ALA A 9 -10.57 -46.06 -50.70
C ALA A 9 -11.94 -45.89 -50.01
N GLU A 10 -12.40 -44.67 -49.85
CA GLU A 10 -13.76 -44.36 -49.37
C GLU A 10 -14.80 -44.58 -50.49
N GLU A 11 -14.48 -44.31 -51.77
CA GLU A 11 -15.33 -44.57 -52.90
C GLU A 11 -15.49 -46.05 -53.24
N GLU A 12 -14.43 -46.90 -53.13
CA GLU A 12 -14.52 -48.35 -53.34
C GLU A 12 -15.20 -49.11 -52.18
N GLY A 13 -15.30 -48.51 -50.98
CA GLY A 13 -16.00 -49.10 -49.81
C GLY A 13 -17.51 -48.81 -49.76
N ALA A 14 -18.04 -48.03 -50.70
CA ALA A 14 -19.46 -47.62 -50.70
C ALA A 14 -20.43 -48.51 -51.47
N GLU A 15 -19.92 -49.53 -52.20
CA GLU A 15 -20.78 -50.41 -53.03
C GLU A 15 -21.24 -51.72 -52.34
N ASP A 16 -20.77 -52.07 -51.13
CA ASP A 16 -21.17 -53.27 -50.40
C ASP A 16 -21.69 -53.00 -48.97
N GLU A 17 -22.73 -52.18 -48.80
CA GLU A 17 -23.47 -52.11 -47.55
C GLU A 17 -24.99 -52.19 -47.74
N ASP A 18 -25.47 -53.43 -47.64
CA ASP A 18 -26.80 -53.68 -47.08
C ASP A 18 -26.62 -54.59 -45.85
N GLU A 19 -27.20 -54.15 -44.70
CA GLU A 19 -27.38 -54.73 -43.37
C GLU A 19 -26.47 -54.27 -42.23
N GLY A 20 -27.02 -53.38 -41.41
CA GLY A 20 -27.13 -53.43 -39.96
C GLY A 20 -25.87 -53.25 -39.10
N GLY A 21 -25.64 -52.06 -38.58
CA GLY A 21 -25.04 -51.89 -37.25
C GLY A 21 -23.52 -51.94 -37.11
N GLY A 22 -22.81 -50.82 -37.32
CA GLY A 22 -21.41 -50.77 -36.89
C GLY A 22 -20.50 -49.77 -37.62
N ARG A 23 -20.93 -48.54 -37.85
CA ARG A 23 -20.16 -47.52 -38.59
C ARG A 23 -18.81 -47.08 -37.95
N LYS A 24 -18.51 -47.49 -36.73
CA LYS A 24 -17.22 -47.16 -36.05
C LYS A 24 -16.13 -48.23 -36.21
N ASN A 25 -16.49 -49.47 -36.45
CA ASN A 25 -15.51 -50.56 -36.56
C ASN A 25 -14.91 -50.74 -37.99
N GLY A 26 -15.54 -50.15 -39.01
CA GLY A 26 -15.08 -50.25 -40.40
C GLY A 26 -13.88 -49.34 -40.68
N MET A 27 -13.93 -48.09 -40.18
CA MET A 27 -12.87 -47.13 -40.38
C MET A 27 -11.56 -47.50 -39.64
N ASP A 28 -11.68 -48.08 -38.42
CA ASP A 28 -10.52 -48.58 -37.68
C ASP A 28 -9.89 -49.83 -38.32
N LYS A 29 -10.68 -50.68 -38.98
CA LYS A 29 -10.17 -51.87 -39.69
C LYS A 29 -9.52 -51.51 -41.02
N LEU A 30 -10.08 -50.52 -41.75
CA LEU A 30 -9.49 -50.01 -43.01
C LEU A 30 -8.18 -49.27 -42.74
N SER A 31 -8.14 -48.41 -41.72
CA SER A 31 -6.93 -47.71 -41.34
C SER A 31 -5.85 -48.68 -40.82
N LYS A 32 -6.27 -49.73 -40.11
CA LYS A 32 -5.35 -50.76 -39.60
C LYS A 32 -4.82 -51.65 -40.72
N LYS A 33 -5.66 -52.08 -41.67
CA LYS A 33 -5.27 -52.85 -42.82
C LYS A 33 -4.38 -52.04 -43.78
N PHE A 34 -4.69 -50.75 -43.98
CA PHE A 34 -3.86 -49.84 -44.76
C PHE A 34 -2.51 -49.55 -44.07
N LEU A 35 -2.48 -49.49 -42.76
CA LEU A 35 -1.26 -49.40 -41.98
C LEU A 35 -0.45 -50.74 -42.04
N GLU A 36 -1.11 -51.88 -41.95
CA GLU A 36 -0.47 -53.19 -42.06
C GLU A 36 0.09 -53.42 -43.48
N ASP A 37 -0.64 -53.14 -44.55
CA ASP A 37 -0.14 -53.19 -45.93
C ASP A 37 0.95 -52.18 -46.22
N PHE A 38 0.89 -50.98 -45.55
CA PHE A 38 1.89 -49.93 -45.67
C PHE A 38 3.22 -50.32 -44.96
N TRP A 39 3.15 -51.15 -43.92
CA TRP A 39 4.32 -51.54 -43.11
C TRP A 39 4.90 -52.91 -43.47
N LEU A 40 4.19 -53.78 -44.20
CA LEU A 40 4.55 -55.18 -44.38
C LEU A 40 5.06 -55.52 -45.77
N ASN A 41 5.11 -54.62 -46.75
CA ASN A 41 5.36 -54.98 -48.15
C ASN A 41 6.68 -54.53 -48.74
N ASP A 42 7.78 -54.41 -48.03
CA ASP A 42 9.16 -54.44 -48.53
C ASP A 42 10.12 -54.08 -47.38
N GLU A 43 10.95 -54.95 -46.95
CA GLU A 43 11.96 -54.73 -45.92
C GLU A 43 12.90 -53.57 -46.31
N ASP A 44 13.29 -53.43 -47.57
CA ASP A 44 14.15 -52.37 -48.10
C ASP A 44 13.42 -50.99 -48.14
N ASP A 45 12.09 -50.92 -48.25
CA ASP A 45 11.30 -49.71 -48.29
C ASP A 45 10.92 -49.26 -46.88
N THR A 46 10.89 -50.16 -45.89
CA THR A 46 10.61 -49.81 -44.48
C THR A 46 11.72 -48.96 -43.87
N ASP A 47 12.98 -49.32 -44.12
CA ASP A 47 14.14 -48.54 -43.61
C ASP A 47 14.20 -47.14 -44.23
N LEU A 48 13.90 -47.04 -45.52
CA LEU A 48 13.80 -45.72 -46.17
C LEU A 48 12.64 -44.86 -45.60
N ARG A 49 11.51 -45.49 -45.31
CA ARG A 49 10.36 -44.80 -44.70
C ARG A 49 10.65 -44.39 -43.28
N MET A 50 11.32 -45.23 -42.47
CA MET A 50 11.77 -44.90 -41.13
C MET A 50 12.77 -43.76 -41.16
N ALA A 51 13.78 -43.78 -42.00
CA ALA A 51 14.73 -42.69 -42.16
C ALA A 51 14.05 -41.37 -42.57
N ARG A 52 13.06 -41.42 -43.48
CA ARG A 52 12.25 -40.24 -43.84
C ARG A 52 11.38 -39.75 -42.71
N PHE A 53 10.81 -40.65 -41.91
CA PHE A 53 10.01 -40.30 -40.75
C PHE A 53 10.86 -39.65 -39.66
N GLU A 54 12.02 -40.22 -39.36
CA GLU A 54 12.99 -39.61 -38.44
C GLU A 54 13.42 -38.23 -38.92
N TRP A 55 13.75 -38.07 -40.19
CA TRP A 55 14.08 -36.77 -40.77
C TRP A 55 12.93 -35.77 -40.69
N LEU A 56 11.68 -36.19 -40.87
CA LEU A 56 10.51 -35.35 -40.72
C LEU A 56 10.24 -34.99 -39.25
N LEU A 57 10.48 -35.91 -38.31
CA LEU A 57 10.38 -35.66 -36.87
C LEU A 57 11.42 -34.64 -36.43
N ASP A 58 12.66 -34.76 -36.86
CA ASP A 58 13.72 -33.79 -36.57
C ASP A 58 13.41 -32.41 -37.14
N ARG A 59 12.76 -32.35 -38.30
CA ARG A 59 12.40 -31.11 -38.96
C ARG A 59 11.06 -30.52 -38.49
N ARG A 60 10.26 -31.32 -37.79
CA ARG A 60 8.94 -30.89 -37.29
C ARG A 60 8.96 -29.58 -36.50
N PRO A 61 9.88 -29.36 -35.54
CA PRO A 61 9.92 -28.10 -34.78
C PRO A 61 10.16 -26.87 -35.67
N GLU A 62 11.03 -27.01 -36.69
CA GLU A 62 11.32 -25.97 -37.67
C GLU A 62 10.08 -25.63 -38.53
N LEU A 63 9.38 -26.65 -39.00
CA LEU A 63 8.16 -26.48 -39.79
C LEU A 63 7.02 -25.83 -38.96
N LEU A 64 6.83 -26.28 -37.73
CA LEU A 64 5.83 -25.69 -36.82
C LEU A 64 6.13 -24.23 -36.57
N SER A 65 7.38 -23.87 -36.24
CA SER A 65 7.81 -22.49 -36.08
C SER A 65 7.55 -21.66 -37.35
N SER A 66 7.81 -22.24 -38.54
CA SER A 66 7.55 -21.56 -39.82
C SER A 66 6.08 -21.27 -40.05
N VAL A 67 5.17 -22.19 -39.66
CA VAL A 67 3.72 -21.99 -39.74
C VAL A 67 3.26 -20.88 -38.78
N LEU A 68 3.73 -20.91 -37.53
CA LEU A 68 3.40 -19.93 -36.54
C LEU A 68 3.89 -18.52 -36.93
N LEU A 69 5.08 -18.40 -37.49
CA LEU A 69 5.62 -17.15 -37.99
C LEU A 69 4.88 -16.62 -39.25
N ARG A 70 4.33 -17.52 -40.09
CA ARG A 70 3.46 -17.11 -41.20
C ARG A 70 2.11 -16.58 -40.71
N GLN A 71 1.56 -17.14 -39.63
CA GLN A 71 0.33 -16.64 -39.02
C GLN A 71 0.55 -15.28 -38.34
N ASN A 72 1.64 -15.14 -37.62
CA ASN A 72 1.99 -13.86 -36.96
C ASN A 72 3.51 -13.59 -37.07
N PRO A 73 3.96 -12.86 -38.11
CA PRO A 73 5.37 -12.56 -38.31
C PRO A 73 5.97 -11.61 -37.27
N HIS A 74 5.10 -10.92 -36.50
CA HIS A 74 5.52 -9.95 -35.46
C HIS A 74 5.61 -10.57 -34.06
N ASN A 75 5.50 -11.89 -33.91
CA ASN A 75 5.60 -12.57 -32.63
C ASN A 75 7.07 -12.79 -32.24
N VAL A 76 7.54 -11.98 -31.29
CA VAL A 76 8.95 -11.99 -30.82
C VAL A 76 9.33 -13.32 -30.15
N GLU A 77 8.42 -13.93 -29.41
CA GLU A 77 8.69 -15.19 -28.70
C GLU A 77 8.92 -16.36 -29.65
N GLU A 78 8.18 -16.43 -30.74
CA GLU A 78 8.34 -17.46 -31.76
C GLU A 78 9.68 -17.32 -32.49
N TRP A 79 10.13 -16.08 -32.75
CA TRP A 79 11.47 -15.84 -33.27
C TRP A 79 12.56 -16.33 -32.32
N HIS A 80 12.42 -16.08 -31.02
CA HIS A 80 13.36 -16.61 -30.02
C HIS A 80 13.35 -18.16 -29.97
N ARG A 81 12.17 -18.79 -30.07
CA ARG A 81 12.09 -20.26 -30.17
C ARG A 81 12.78 -20.80 -31.41
N ARG A 82 12.55 -20.13 -32.55
CA ARG A 82 13.21 -20.52 -33.81
C ARG A 82 14.72 -20.43 -33.72
N VAL A 83 15.25 -19.38 -33.13
CA VAL A 83 16.71 -19.26 -32.94
C VAL A 83 17.28 -20.37 -32.04
N LYS A 84 16.57 -20.75 -30.99
CA LYS A 84 16.98 -21.86 -30.11
C LYS A 84 17.07 -23.21 -30.83
N LEU A 85 16.22 -23.45 -31.86
CA LEU A 85 16.29 -24.67 -32.66
C LEU A 85 17.63 -24.82 -33.40
N PHE A 86 18.25 -23.67 -33.76
CA PHE A 86 19.53 -23.63 -34.47
C PHE A 86 20.75 -23.40 -33.58
N GLU A 87 20.67 -23.74 -32.30
CA GLU A 87 21.76 -23.48 -31.34
C GLU A 87 23.11 -24.13 -31.76
N LYS A 88 23.05 -25.22 -32.49
CA LYS A 88 24.25 -25.94 -33.00
C LYS A 88 24.85 -25.28 -34.25
N ASP A 89 24.08 -24.48 -35.00
CA ASP A 89 24.47 -23.91 -36.29
C ASP A 89 24.51 -22.36 -36.22
N PRO A 90 25.64 -21.72 -35.91
CA PRO A 90 25.71 -20.28 -35.75
C PRO A 90 25.38 -19.51 -37.04
N ALA A 91 25.65 -20.09 -38.22
CA ALA A 91 25.30 -19.45 -39.48
C ALA A 91 23.78 -19.33 -39.68
N ARG A 92 23.03 -20.39 -39.35
CA ARG A 92 21.56 -20.39 -39.39
C ARG A 92 20.97 -19.49 -38.32
N GLN A 93 21.59 -19.39 -37.13
CA GLN A 93 21.17 -18.46 -36.10
C GLN A 93 21.26 -17.00 -36.60
N VAL A 94 22.41 -16.62 -37.18
CA VAL A 94 22.60 -15.28 -37.77
C VAL A 94 21.55 -14.98 -38.82
N ALA A 95 21.35 -15.94 -39.77
CA ALA A 95 20.36 -15.77 -40.82
C ALA A 95 18.93 -15.55 -40.23
N THR A 96 18.57 -16.33 -39.21
CA THR A 96 17.29 -16.22 -38.52
C THR A 96 17.14 -14.87 -37.79
N TYR A 97 18.18 -14.38 -37.11
CA TYR A 97 18.13 -13.05 -36.47
C TYR A 97 18.01 -11.92 -37.50
N VAL A 98 18.75 -12.01 -38.63
CA VAL A 98 18.65 -11.01 -39.71
C VAL A 98 17.26 -11.00 -40.31
N GLU A 99 16.63 -12.15 -40.52
CA GLU A 99 15.28 -12.27 -40.98
C GLU A 99 14.29 -11.70 -39.96
N ALA A 100 14.42 -12.08 -38.68
CA ALA A 100 13.59 -11.59 -37.59
C ALA A 100 13.61 -10.06 -37.46
N VAL A 101 14.80 -9.45 -37.49
CA VAL A 101 14.97 -8.01 -37.39
C VAL A 101 14.40 -7.26 -38.60
N LYS A 102 14.39 -7.86 -39.80
CA LYS A 102 13.78 -7.28 -41.00
C LYS A 102 12.25 -7.39 -41.01
N THR A 103 11.71 -8.50 -40.48
CA THR A 103 10.27 -8.82 -40.55
C THR A 103 9.47 -8.22 -39.39
N VAL A 104 10.06 -8.14 -38.20
CA VAL A 104 9.36 -7.63 -37.01
C VAL A 104 9.30 -6.11 -37.03
N ASP A 105 8.11 -5.56 -37.25
CA ASP A 105 7.86 -4.13 -37.06
C ASP A 105 7.73 -3.81 -35.56
N PRO A 106 8.59 -2.98 -34.97
CA PRO A 106 8.56 -2.68 -33.53
C PRO A 106 7.26 -2.08 -33.03
N MET A 107 6.49 -1.43 -33.92
CA MET A 107 5.20 -0.82 -33.58
C MET A 107 4.06 -1.84 -33.49
N LYS A 108 4.16 -2.94 -34.28
CA LYS A 108 3.15 -4.03 -34.36
C LYS A 108 3.57 -5.27 -33.56
N ALA A 109 4.78 -5.30 -33.02
CA ALA A 109 5.34 -6.43 -32.36
C ALA A 109 4.51 -6.92 -31.17
N VAL A 110 4.26 -8.21 -31.11
CA VAL A 110 3.72 -8.92 -29.95
C VAL A 110 4.90 -9.40 -29.11
N GLY A 111 5.03 -8.84 -27.90
CA GLY A 111 6.17 -9.06 -27.03
C GLY A 111 7.14 -7.86 -26.99
N LYS A 112 8.40 -8.11 -26.61
CA LYS A 112 9.43 -7.09 -26.41
C LYS A 112 10.43 -7.09 -27.57
N PRO A 113 10.28 -6.26 -28.61
CA PRO A 113 11.12 -6.33 -29.82
C PRO A 113 12.60 -6.07 -29.55
N HIS A 114 12.95 -5.29 -28.53
CA HIS A 114 14.35 -5.04 -28.16
C HIS A 114 15.10 -6.31 -27.77
N THR A 115 14.39 -7.34 -27.23
CA THR A 115 15.05 -8.59 -26.81
C THR A 115 15.67 -9.37 -27.97
N LEU A 116 15.13 -9.23 -29.20
CA LEU A 116 15.71 -9.83 -30.40
C LEU A 116 17.08 -9.21 -30.72
N TRP A 117 17.18 -7.88 -30.66
CA TRP A 117 18.42 -7.17 -30.90
C TRP A 117 19.47 -7.49 -29.84
N VAL A 118 19.06 -7.51 -28.57
CA VAL A 118 19.94 -7.88 -27.45
C VAL A 118 20.42 -9.33 -27.58
N ALA A 119 19.54 -10.27 -27.91
CA ALA A 119 19.91 -11.65 -28.10
C ALA A 119 20.84 -11.86 -29.29
N PHE A 120 20.63 -11.08 -30.36
CA PHE A 120 21.50 -11.08 -31.55
C PHE A 120 22.90 -10.58 -31.23
N ALA A 121 23.00 -9.46 -30.50
CA ALA A 121 24.30 -8.94 -30.04
C ALA A 121 25.01 -9.93 -29.09
N LYS A 122 24.27 -10.53 -28.11
CA LYS A 122 24.81 -11.53 -27.19
C LYS A 122 25.31 -12.79 -27.90
N MET A 123 24.72 -13.15 -29.04
CA MET A 123 25.21 -14.26 -29.84
C MET A 123 26.61 -13.94 -30.43
N TYR A 124 26.82 -12.71 -30.97
CA TYR A 124 28.14 -12.29 -31.44
C TYR A 124 29.16 -12.16 -30.30
N GLU A 125 28.73 -11.68 -29.13
CA GLU A 125 29.55 -11.62 -27.91
C GLU A 125 30.05 -13.02 -27.52
N LYS A 126 29.19 -14.07 -27.56
CA LYS A 126 29.58 -15.47 -27.30
C LYS A 126 30.66 -15.97 -28.26
N HIS A 127 30.68 -15.43 -29.48
CA HIS A 127 31.68 -15.79 -30.49
C HIS A 127 32.90 -14.86 -30.52
N ASN A 128 33.05 -14.01 -29.48
CA ASN A 128 34.15 -13.02 -29.33
C ASN A 128 34.28 -12.02 -30.50
N ARG A 129 33.16 -11.69 -31.17
CA ARG A 129 33.11 -10.70 -32.24
C ARG A 129 32.48 -9.41 -31.74
N LEU A 130 33.23 -8.65 -30.94
CA LEU A 130 32.73 -7.44 -30.26
C LEU A 130 32.34 -6.34 -31.24
N ASP A 131 33.15 -6.10 -32.28
CA ASP A 131 32.87 -5.04 -33.28
C ASP A 131 31.51 -5.29 -33.97
N SER A 132 31.20 -6.57 -34.28
CA SER A 132 29.91 -6.91 -34.89
C SER A 132 28.74 -6.73 -33.91
N ALA A 133 28.95 -7.02 -32.62
CA ALA A 133 27.95 -6.79 -31.58
C ALA A 133 27.68 -5.29 -31.37
N GLU A 134 28.74 -4.44 -31.36
CA GLU A 134 28.61 -2.99 -31.32
C GLU A 134 27.78 -2.44 -32.49
N ASP A 135 28.06 -2.93 -33.73
CA ASP A 135 27.32 -2.50 -34.92
C ASP A 135 25.84 -2.87 -34.86
N ILE A 136 25.51 -4.02 -34.24
CA ILE A 136 24.12 -4.40 -34.01
C ILE A 136 23.47 -3.46 -33.00
N PHE A 137 24.14 -3.16 -31.88
CA PHE A 137 23.62 -2.18 -30.91
C PHE A 137 23.45 -0.79 -31.53
N LYS A 138 24.40 -0.31 -32.32
CA LYS A 138 24.28 0.96 -33.06
C LYS A 138 23.07 1.00 -33.99
N ARG A 139 22.79 -0.09 -34.69
CA ARG A 139 21.57 -0.21 -35.52
C ARG A 139 20.32 -0.28 -34.66
N ALA A 140 20.35 -1.04 -33.55
CA ALA A 140 19.22 -1.18 -32.63
C ALA A 140 18.81 0.18 -31.99
N THR A 141 19.75 1.09 -31.71
CA THR A 141 19.44 2.42 -31.18
C THR A 141 18.76 3.35 -32.19
N GLN A 142 18.87 3.08 -33.49
CA GLN A 142 18.23 3.87 -34.54
C GLN A 142 16.78 3.44 -34.82
N VAL A 143 16.36 2.29 -34.32
CA VAL A 143 15.02 1.73 -34.53
C VAL A 143 14.00 2.48 -33.70
N ASN A 144 12.83 2.79 -34.27
CA ASN A 144 11.74 3.45 -33.58
C ASN A 144 10.91 2.43 -32.81
N TYR A 145 11.03 2.37 -31.48
CA TYR A 145 10.29 1.48 -30.61
C TYR A 145 8.99 2.15 -30.12
N LYS A 146 8.05 1.34 -29.68
CA LYS A 146 6.80 1.81 -29.08
C LYS A 146 6.99 2.43 -27.69
N ALA A 147 7.92 1.89 -26.89
CA ALA A 147 8.18 2.31 -25.51
C ALA A 147 9.63 2.77 -25.33
N VAL A 148 9.82 3.82 -24.54
CA VAL A 148 11.14 4.37 -24.16
C VAL A 148 12.00 3.34 -23.45
N ASP A 149 11.37 2.51 -22.61
CA ASP A 149 12.06 1.47 -21.81
C ASP A 149 12.71 0.39 -22.67
N HIS A 150 12.18 0.12 -23.86
CA HIS A 150 12.80 -0.81 -24.80
C HIS A 150 14.15 -0.30 -25.30
N LEU A 151 14.18 0.99 -25.67
CA LEU A 151 15.41 1.62 -26.11
C LEU A 151 16.41 1.80 -24.96
N ALA A 152 15.92 2.19 -23.78
CA ALA A 152 16.75 2.26 -22.58
C ALA A 152 17.39 0.91 -22.24
N SER A 153 16.65 -0.19 -22.41
CA SER A 153 17.18 -1.55 -22.19
C SER A 153 18.32 -1.90 -23.14
N ILE A 154 18.27 -1.43 -24.40
CA ILE A 154 19.34 -1.66 -25.36
C ILE A 154 20.61 -0.92 -24.95
N TRP A 155 20.49 0.35 -24.53
CA TRP A 155 21.63 1.11 -24.05
C TRP A 155 22.27 0.49 -22.79
N CYS A 156 21.44 0.06 -21.84
CA CYS A 156 21.94 -0.63 -20.64
C CYS A 156 22.66 -1.93 -20.99
N GLU A 157 22.07 -2.76 -21.85
CA GLU A 157 22.70 -4.03 -22.25
C GLU A 157 23.98 -3.84 -23.05
N TRP A 158 24.05 -2.78 -23.86
CA TRP A 158 25.29 -2.42 -24.57
C TRP A 158 26.38 -2.02 -23.57
N ALA A 159 26.07 -1.13 -22.64
CA ALA A 159 27.02 -0.76 -21.59
C ALA A 159 27.41 -1.96 -20.71
N GLU A 160 26.47 -2.87 -20.37
CA GLU A 160 26.79 -4.13 -19.67
C GLU A 160 27.73 -5.04 -20.47
N MET A 161 27.62 -5.08 -21.80
CA MET A 161 28.55 -5.82 -22.65
C MET A 161 29.96 -5.24 -22.54
N GLU A 162 30.12 -3.92 -22.64
CA GLU A 162 31.43 -3.26 -22.49
C GLU A 162 32.03 -3.50 -21.10
N LEU A 163 31.19 -3.48 -20.04
CA LEU A 163 31.62 -3.80 -18.67
C LEU A 163 32.12 -5.25 -18.52
N ARG A 164 31.45 -6.21 -19.17
CA ARG A 164 31.90 -7.61 -19.16
C ARG A 164 33.27 -7.81 -19.81
N HIS A 165 33.60 -6.93 -20.74
CA HIS A 165 34.88 -6.93 -21.43
C HIS A 165 35.91 -5.97 -20.85
N ASN A 166 35.62 -5.38 -19.65
CA ASN A 166 36.48 -4.42 -18.92
C ASN A 166 36.74 -3.10 -19.65
N ASN A 167 35.88 -2.71 -20.60
CA ASN A 167 35.94 -1.44 -21.31
C ASN A 167 35.15 -0.36 -20.55
N PHE A 168 35.61 -0.01 -19.35
CA PHE A 168 34.87 0.89 -18.43
C PHE A 168 34.66 2.28 -19.01
N ASP A 169 35.67 2.87 -19.64
CA ASP A 169 35.57 4.22 -20.21
C ASP A 169 34.54 4.30 -21.34
N LYS A 170 34.48 3.26 -22.19
CA LYS A 170 33.47 3.18 -23.24
C LYS A 170 32.07 3.05 -22.67
N ALA A 171 31.88 2.26 -21.60
CA ALA A 171 30.58 2.09 -20.96
C ALA A 171 30.05 3.42 -20.39
N ILE A 172 30.91 4.20 -19.73
CA ILE A 172 30.57 5.53 -19.22
C ILE A 172 30.23 6.49 -20.38
N GLU A 173 31.03 6.48 -21.46
CA GLU A 173 30.78 7.33 -22.62
C GLU A 173 29.46 6.98 -23.33
N LEU A 174 29.11 5.69 -23.45
CA LEU A 174 27.82 5.23 -23.98
C LEU A 174 26.65 5.75 -23.13
N MET A 175 26.78 5.68 -21.81
CA MET A 175 25.73 6.20 -20.92
C MET A 175 25.62 7.71 -21.00
N ARG A 176 26.74 8.42 -21.16
CA ARG A 176 26.76 9.87 -21.39
C ARG A 176 26.07 10.25 -22.69
N GLN A 177 26.31 9.49 -23.77
CA GLN A 177 25.62 9.69 -25.06
C GLN A 177 24.11 9.40 -24.96
N ALA A 178 23.73 8.32 -24.29
CA ALA A 178 22.33 7.93 -24.12
C ALA A 178 21.53 8.94 -23.28
N THR A 179 22.16 9.58 -22.30
CA THR A 179 21.56 10.59 -21.42
C THR A 179 21.67 12.01 -21.95
N ALA A 180 22.38 12.22 -23.08
CA ALA A 180 22.52 13.54 -23.70
C ALA A 180 21.14 14.08 -24.15
N GLU A 181 20.90 15.35 -23.83
CA GLU A 181 19.69 16.01 -24.32
C GLU A 181 19.80 16.27 -25.82
N PRO A 182 18.75 15.98 -26.60
CA PRO A 182 18.71 16.32 -28.01
C PRO A 182 18.79 17.85 -28.20
N SER A 183 19.49 18.29 -29.22
CA SER A 183 19.66 19.72 -29.51
C SER A 183 18.31 20.42 -29.74
N VAL A 184 18.26 21.72 -29.44
CA VAL A 184 17.03 22.52 -29.58
C VAL A 184 16.48 22.47 -31.01
N GLU A 185 17.39 22.40 -32.02
CA GLU A 185 17.01 22.30 -33.43
C GLU A 185 16.29 20.97 -33.74
N VAL A 186 16.80 19.85 -33.19
CA VAL A 186 16.20 18.53 -33.37
C VAL A 186 14.85 18.48 -32.66
N LYS A 187 14.73 19.05 -31.45
CA LYS A 187 13.46 19.19 -30.75
C LYS A 187 12.43 20.00 -31.57
N ARG A 188 12.86 21.12 -32.20
CA ARG A 188 11.96 21.93 -33.04
C ARG A 188 11.51 21.21 -34.31
N ARG A 189 12.40 20.46 -34.98
CA ARG A 189 12.05 19.67 -36.16
C ARG A 189 11.02 18.59 -35.82
N ALA A 190 11.24 17.82 -34.75
CA ALA A 190 10.33 16.80 -34.32
C ALA A 190 8.95 17.37 -33.93
N ALA A 191 8.93 18.54 -33.28
CA ALA A 191 7.68 19.23 -32.97
C ALA A 191 6.93 19.72 -34.22
N ALA A 192 7.66 20.14 -35.27
CA ALA A 192 7.07 20.55 -36.54
C ALA A 192 6.50 19.36 -37.34
N GLU A 193 7.12 18.19 -37.24
CA GLU A 193 6.69 16.96 -37.92
C GLU A 193 5.55 16.23 -37.16
N GLY A 194 5.20 16.68 -35.95
CA GLY A 194 4.14 16.11 -35.13
C GLY A 194 4.39 14.68 -34.65
N ASN A 195 5.56 14.13 -34.93
CA ASN A 195 5.97 12.79 -34.53
C ASN A 195 7.26 12.87 -33.71
N GLU A 196 7.13 12.74 -32.40
CA GLU A 196 8.30 12.69 -31.50
C GLU A 196 8.84 11.26 -31.43
N PRO A 197 9.98 10.95 -32.08
CA PRO A 197 10.56 9.63 -31.99
C PRO A 197 10.99 9.32 -30.55
N VAL A 198 10.98 8.05 -30.20
CA VAL A 198 11.33 7.56 -28.85
C VAL A 198 12.74 7.97 -28.44
N GLN A 199 13.65 8.11 -29.40
CA GLN A 199 15.03 8.57 -29.20
C GLN A 199 15.10 9.96 -28.52
N MET A 200 14.10 10.81 -28.75
CA MET A 200 14.02 12.13 -28.11
C MET A 200 13.66 12.08 -26.62
N LYS A 201 13.05 10.98 -26.18
CA LYS A 201 12.55 10.81 -24.80
C LYS A 201 13.45 9.95 -23.93
N VAL A 202 14.47 9.30 -24.50
CA VAL A 202 15.37 8.37 -23.79
C VAL A 202 16.09 9.02 -22.62
N HIS A 203 16.52 10.28 -22.79
CA HIS A 203 17.20 11.06 -21.74
C HIS A 203 16.33 11.29 -20.50
N LYS A 204 15.02 10.96 -20.53
CA LYS A 204 14.09 11.02 -19.39
C LYS A 204 13.78 9.65 -18.80
N SER A 205 14.39 8.58 -19.29
CA SER A 205 14.13 7.23 -18.77
C SER A 205 14.81 7.02 -17.42
N LEU A 206 14.01 6.77 -16.39
CA LEU A 206 14.50 6.45 -15.05
C LEU A 206 15.44 5.24 -15.03
N LYS A 207 15.11 4.21 -15.84
CA LYS A 207 15.91 2.97 -15.93
C LYS A 207 17.33 3.26 -16.41
N LEU A 208 17.46 4.16 -17.37
CA LEU A 208 18.77 4.55 -17.91
C LEU A 208 19.59 5.31 -16.86
N TRP A 209 18.95 6.25 -16.17
CA TRP A 209 19.63 7.06 -15.16
C TRP A 209 20.02 6.25 -13.92
N SER A 210 19.17 5.32 -13.46
CA SER A 210 19.54 4.45 -12.34
C SER A 210 20.74 3.58 -12.66
N PHE A 211 20.80 3.05 -13.87
CA PHE A 211 21.96 2.28 -14.31
C PHE A 211 23.22 3.16 -14.46
N TYR A 212 23.07 4.39 -14.95
CA TYR A 212 24.19 5.34 -15.10
C TYR A 212 24.76 5.76 -13.74
N VAL A 213 23.89 6.02 -12.77
CA VAL A 213 24.29 6.30 -11.39
C VAL A 213 25.06 5.11 -10.80
N ASP A 214 24.51 3.89 -10.90
CA ASP A 214 25.15 2.67 -10.39
C ASP A 214 26.55 2.46 -11.03
N LEU A 215 26.71 2.86 -12.28
CA LEU A 215 27.97 2.79 -13.01
C LEU A 215 28.99 3.83 -12.49
N GLU A 216 28.58 5.09 -12.37
CA GLU A 216 29.43 6.18 -11.89
C GLU A 216 29.79 6.00 -10.40
N GLU A 217 28.90 5.44 -9.56
CA GLU A 217 29.22 5.10 -8.17
C GLU A 217 30.29 4.01 -8.06
N SER A 218 30.31 3.07 -9.01
CA SER A 218 31.25 1.94 -8.96
C SER A 218 32.60 2.21 -9.63
N LEU A 219 32.66 3.09 -10.60
CA LEU A 219 33.83 3.31 -11.48
C LEU A 219 34.28 4.77 -11.56
N GLY A 220 33.36 5.70 -11.32
CA GLY A 220 33.61 7.13 -11.46
C GLY A 220 34.28 7.77 -10.26
N THR A 221 34.40 9.09 -10.33
CA THR A 221 34.86 9.93 -9.22
C THR A 221 33.66 10.52 -8.48
N LEU A 222 33.84 10.90 -7.21
CA LEU A 222 32.77 11.54 -6.45
C LEU A 222 32.16 12.74 -7.16
N ASP A 223 32.99 13.59 -7.78
CA ASP A 223 32.54 14.79 -8.48
C ASP A 223 31.72 14.45 -9.72
N SER A 224 32.11 13.40 -10.48
CA SER A 224 31.35 12.94 -11.64
C SER A 224 30.01 12.34 -11.22
N THR A 225 29.97 11.55 -10.15
CA THR A 225 28.77 10.95 -9.61
C THR A 225 27.80 12.03 -9.10
N CYS A 226 28.30 13.02 -8.36
CA CYS A 226 27.51 14.16 -7.91
C CYS A 226 26.92 14.94 -9.10
N ALA A 227 27.70 15.16 -10.16
CA ALA A 227 27.21 15.85 -11.37
C ALA A 227 26.07 15.08 -12.05
N VAL A 228 26.12 13.75 -12.07
CA VAL A 228 25.04 12.91 -12.59
C VAL A 228 23.78 13.02 -11.73
N TYR A 229 23.91 12.96 -10.42
CA TYR A 229 22.77 13.14 -9.49
C TYR A 229 22.13 14.53 -9.63
N GLU A 230 22.93 15.59 -9.67
CA GLU A 230 22.42 16.95 -9.89
C GLU A 230 21.66 17.08 -11.21
N ARG A 231 22.16 16.45 -12.26
CA ARG A 231 21.47 16.45 -13.56
C ARG A 231 20.13 15.72 -13.53
N ILE A 232 20.00 14.62 -12.77
CA ILE A 232 18.73 13.91 -12.54
C ILE A 232 17.72 14.82 -11.82
N LEU A 233 18.19 15.59 -10.83
CA LEU A 233 17.37 16.54 -10.08
C LEU A 233 16.90 17.70 -10.97
N ASP A 234 17.77 18.23 -11.83
CA ASP A 234 17.44 19.31 -12.77
C ASP A 234 16.41 18.87 -13.82
N LEU A 235 16.52 17.64 -14.32
CA LEU A 235 15.56 17.04 -15.24
C LEU A 235 14.22 16.67 -14.58
N ARG A 236 14.12 16.75 -13.25
CA ARG A 236 12.94 16.36 -12.43
C ARG A 236 12.48 14.92 -12.66
N ILE A 237 13.41 14.02 -12.87
CA ILE A 237 13.16 12.58 -13.06
C ILE A 237 13.40 11.83 -11.74
N ALA A 238 14.01 12.49 -10.75
CA ALA A 238 14.37 11.90 -9.47
C ALA A 238 13.18 11.21 -8.80
N THR A 239 13.45 10.05 -8.24
CA THR A 239 12.55 9.35 -7.29
C THR A 239 13.02 9.62 -5.86
N PRO A 240 12.18 9.41 -4.84
CA PRO A 240 12.61 9.49 -3.44
C PRO A 240 13.85 8.64 -3.15
N GLN A 241 13.94 7.45 -3.76
CA GLN A 241 15.07 6.55 -3.58
C GLN A 241 16.38 7.12 -4.13
N ILE A 242 16.35 7.80 -5.26
CA ILE A 242 17.54 8.45 -5.83
C ILE A 242 18.08 9.54 -4.89
N ILE A 243 17.18 10.30 -4.24
CA ILE A 243 17.59 11.31 -3.25
C ILE A 243 18.24 10.66 -2.04
N LEU A 244 17.66 9.56 -1.54
CA LEU A 244 18.23 8.80 -0.44
C LEU A 244 19.61 8.22 -0.79
N ASN A 245 19.76 7.67 -1.99
CA ASN A 245 21.05 7.13 -2.47
C ASN A 245 22.10 8.24 -2.60
N TYR A 246 21.71 9.39 -3.16
CA TYR A 246 22.62 10.53 -3.29
C TYR A 246 23.09 11.06 -1.93
N ALA A 247 22.16 11.24 -1.01
CA ALA A 247 22.49 11.68 0.32
C ALA A 247 23.38 10.64 1.06
N TYR A 248 23.11 9.33 0.87
CA TYR A 248 23.92 8.26 1.43
C TYR A 248 25.35 8.27 0.88
N LEU A 249 25.53 8.45 -0.45
CA LEU A 249 26.84 8.60 -1.08
C LEU A 249 27.64 9.75 -0.44
N LEU A 250 27.00 10.91 -0.25
CA LEU A 250 27.65 12.07 0.37
C LEU A 250 28.00 11.81 1.84
N GLU A 251 27.14 11.10 2.58
CA GLU A 251 27.43 10.70 3.98
C GLU A 251 28.62 9.74 4.08
N GLU A 252 28.74 8.78 3.15
CA GLU A 252 29.85 7.83 3.10
C GLU A 252 31.18 8.56 2.89
N HIS A 253 31.17 9.55 2.04
CA HIS A 253 32.33 10.44 1.81
C HIS A 253 32.48 11.56 2.85
N LYS A 254 31.66 11.57 3.91
CA LYS A 254 31.68 12.53 5.04
C LYS A 254 31.24 13.96 4.69
N TYR A 255 30.60 14.20 3.56
CA TYR A 255 30.01 15.48 3.16
C TYR A 255 28.61 15.66 3.73
N PHE A 256 28.49 15.64 5.08
CA PHE A 256 27.20 15.65 5.77
C PHE A 256 26.35 16.89 5.52
N GLU A 257 26.97 18.06 5.41
CA GLU A 257 26.25 19.31 5.18
C GLU A 257 25.58 19.33 3.79
N ASP A 258 26.26 18.78 2.79
CA ASP A 258 25.71 18.69 1.44
C ASP A 258 24.66 17.58 1.36
N ALA A 259 24.83 16.46 2.06
CA ALA A 259 23.80 15.44 2.21
C ALA A 259 22.50 16.03 2.79
N PHE A 260 22.59 16.86 3.82
CA PHE A 260 21.42 17.51 4.40
C PHE A 260 20.74 18.51 3.44
N LYS A 261 21.51 19.23 2.62
CA LYS A 261 20.94 20.09 1.57
C LYS A 261 20.17 19.26 0.52
N VAL A 262 20.67 18.07 0.19
CA VAL A 262 19.99 17.15 -0.73
C VAL A 262 18.67 16.66 -0.13
N TYR A 263 18.64 16.29 1.16
CA TYR A 263 17.39 15.95 1.84
C TYR A 263 16.40 17.13 1.84
N GLU A 264 16.85 18.36 2.14
CA GLU A 264 15.98 19.54 2.12
C GLU A 264 15.41 19.82 0.71
N ARG A 265 16.20 19.61 -0.34
CA ARG A 265 15.69 19.69 -1.74
C ARG A 265 14.67 18.61 -2.01
N GLY A 266 14.91 17.38 -1.55
CA GLY A 266 13.99 16.25 -1.67
C GLY A 266 12.64 16.52 -1.03
N VAL A 267 12.64 17.03 0.19
CA VAL A 267 11.41 17.40 0.91
C VAL A 267 10.60 18.47 0.17
N LYS A 268 11.26 19.44 -0.49
CA LYS A 268 10.58 20.48 -1.27
C LYS A 268 10.01 19.96 -2.60
N ILE A 269 10.63 18.94 -3.19
CA ILE A 269 10.22 18.38 -4.49
C ILE A 269 9.04 17.42 -4.32
N PHE A 270 9.09 16.52 -3.30
CA PHE A 270 8.11 15.46 -3.12
C PHE A 270 7.03 15.83 -2.11
N LYS A 271 5.83 15.27 -2.33
CA LYS A 271 4.69 15.36 -1.41
C LYS A 271 4.37 13.97 -0.85
N TYR A 272 3.60 13.93 0.25
CA TYR A 272 3.08 12.67 0.77
C TYR A 272 2.25 11.93 -0.30
N PRO A 273 2.36 10.62 -0.38
CA PRO A 273 3.05 9.69 0.54
C PRO A 273 4.56 9.51 0.28
N HIS A 274 5.08 9.98 -0.86
CA HIS A 274 6.45 9.68 -1.31
C HIS A 274 7.55 10.34 -0.47
N VAL A 275 7.27 11.49 0.14
CA VAL A 275 8.24 12.23 0.96
C VAL A 275 8.50 11.58 2.33
N LYS A 276 7.63 10.66 2.78
CA LYS A 276 7.74 10.00 4.09
C LYS A 276 9.12 9.38 4.34
N ALA A 277 9.61 8.59 3.37
CA ALA A 277 10.92 7.93 3.48
C ALA A 277 12.06 8.95 3.63
N ILE A 278 11.99 10.06 2.90
CA ILE A 278 12.99 11.13 2.97
C ILE A 278 12.98 11.77 4.35
N TRP A 279 11.80 12.14 4.88
CA TRP A 279 11.68 12.73 6.21
C TRP A 279 12.21 11.83 7.31
N VAL A 280 11.79 10.57 7.34
CA VAL A 280 12.23 9.62 8.37
C VAL A 280 13.76 9.46 8.36
N THR A 281 14.34 9.28 7.16
CA THR A 281 15.79 9.12 7.03
C THR A 281 16.53 10.41 7.41
N TYR A 282 16.07 11.56 6.91
CA TYR A 282 16.67 12.86 7.18
C TYR A 282 16.70 13.16 8.70
N LEU A 283 15.55 13.06 9.36
CA LEU A 283 15.44 13.31 10.80
C LEU A 283 16.34 12.35 11.61
N THR A 284 16.33 11.06 11.28
CA THR A 284 17.15 10.06 11.97
C THR A 284 18.63 10.37 11.82
N LYS A 285 19.10 10.63 10.60
CA LYS A 285 20.52 10.93 10.33
C LYS A 285 20.96 12.25 10.94
N PHE A 286 20.09 13.28 10.88
CA PHE A 286 20.36 14.59 11.49
C PHE A 286 20.54 14.46 13.01
N VAL A 287 19.62 13.75 13.69
CA VAL A 287 19.70 13.50 15.14
C VAL A 287 20.94 12.69 15.50
N GLN A 288 21.24 11.61 14.76
CA GLN A 288 22.43 10.80 14.99
C GLN A 288 23.73 11.62 14.86
N ARG A 289 23.80 12.52 13.89
CA ARG A 289 25.00 13.32 13.61
C ARG A 289 25.22 14.44 14.61
N TYR A 290 24.17 15.25 14.86
CA TYR A 290 24.32 16.48 15.64
C TYR A 290 23.92 16.32 17.10
N LYS A 291 23.11 15.33 17.43
CA LYS A 291 22.64 15.08 18.79
C LYS A 291 22.22 16.40 19.46
N ARG A 292 22.91 16.79 20.54
CA ARG A 292 22.61 18.01 21.31
C ARG A 292 23.10 19.31 20.65
N SER A 293 24.07 19.25 19.73
CA SER A 293 24.74 20.47 19.22
C SER A 293 23.86 21.39 18.38
N LYS A 294 22.91 20.84 17.60
CA LYS A 294 21.97 21.60 16.74
C LYS A 294 20.51 21.25 17.09
N LEU A 295 20.19 21.23 18.40
CA LEU A 295 18.88 20.78 18.89
C LEU A 295 17.73 21.67 18.39
N GLU A 296 17.89 23.02 18.36
CA GLU A 296 16.85 23.91 17.87
C GLU A 296 16.54 23.68 16.38
N ARG A 297 17.55 23.46 15.56
CA ARG A 297 17.32 23.12 14.16
C ARG A 297 16.61 21.77 13.99
N ALA A 298 16.93 20.79 14.83
CA ALA A 298 16.19 19.53 14.85
C ALA A 298 14.71 19.72 15.19
N ARG A 299 14.40 20.57 16.16
CA ARG A 299 13.03 20.93 16.52
C ARG A 299 12.25 21.56 15.36
N GLU A 300 12.87 22.53 14.67
CA GLU A 300 12.29 23.16 13.48
C GLU A 300 11.98 22.12 12.39
N LEU A 301 12.91 21.19 12.14
CA LEU A 301 12.72 20.13 11.16
C LEU A 301 11.58 19.17 11.54
N PHE A 302 11.48 18.77 12.80
CA PHE A 302 10.36 17.95 13.27
C PHE A 302 9.04 18.69 13.15
N HIS A 303 9.01 19.96 13.50
CA HIS A 303 7.81 20.79 13.38
C HIS A 303 7.35 20.91 11.91
N GLU A 304 8.28 21.16 10.98
CA GLU A 304 8.00 21.21 9.56
C GLU A 304 7.50 19.84 9.03
N ALA A 305 8.14 18.74 9.44
CA ALA A 305 7.73 17.39 9.06
C ALA A 305 6.32 17.04 9.52
N VAL A 306 5.97 17.41 10.77
CA VAL A 306 4.63 17.19 11.33
C VAL A 306 3.56 18.05 10.67
N GLN A 307 3.88 19.30 10.30
CA GLN A 307 2.96 20.18 9.58
C GLN A 307 2.61 19.63 8.19
N GLN A 308 3.59 19.08 7.48
CA GLN A 308 3.39 18.53 6.13
C GLN A 308 2.74 17.14 6.14
N ALA A 309 2.85 16.40 7.24
CA ALA A 309 2.36 15.03 7.34
C ALA A 309 0.83 14.92 7.40
N PRO A 310 0.21 13.95 6.72
CA PRO A 310 -1.19 13.61 6.90
C PRO A 310 -1.43 13.06 8.32
N PRO A 311 -2.66 13.15 8.85
CA PRO A 311 -2.96 12.78 10.25
C PRO A 311 -2.54 11.34 10.59
N ASP A 312 -2.68 10.40 9.66
CA ASP A 312 -2.35 8.99 9.87
C ASP A 312 -0.83 8.74 10.03
N GLU A 313 -0.01 9.63 9.48
CA GLU A 313 1.46 9.50 9.50
C GLU A 313 2.14 10.37 10.58
N LYS A 314 1.37 11.14 11.34
CA LYS A 314 1.91 12.04 12.38
C LYS A 314 2.47 11.29 13.58
N LYS A 315 1.84 10.19 13.98
CA LYS A 315 2.22 9.42 15.17
C LYS A 315 3.71 9.03 15.21
N PRO A 316 4.31 8.37 14.20
CA PRO A 316 5.71 8.01 14.24
C PRO A 316 6.64 9.23 14.31
N LEU A 317 6.29 10.34 13.67
CA LEU A 317 7.08 11.58 13.72
C LEU A 317 7.07 12.22 15.10
N TYR A 318 5.91 12.30 15.75
CA TYR A 318 5.81 12.79 17.12
C TYR A 318 6.57 11.89 18.11
N LEU A 319 6.52 10.57 17.95
CA LEU A 319 7.27 9.66 18.81
C LEU A 319 8.79 9.83 18.65
N GLN A 320 9.28 10.04 17.44
CA GLN A 320 10.69 10.35 17.21
C GLN A 320 11.07 11.71 17.78
N TRP A 321 10.19 12.72 17.67
CA TRP A 321 10.42 14.04 18.26
C TRP A 321 10.44 13.97 19.79
N ALA A 322 9.46 13.30 20.40
CA ALA A 322 9.42 13.10 21.83
C ALA A 322 10.68 12.42 22.34
N LYS A 323 11.15 11.36 21.64
CA LYS A 323 12.41 10.69 21.95
C LYS A 323 13.62 11.63 21.84
N LEU A 324 13.66 12.51 20.85
CA LEU A 324 14.71 13.52 20.75
C LEU A 324 14.75 14.40 22.01
N GLU A 325 13.57 14.86 22.48
CA GLU A 325 13.47 15.71 23.68
C GLU A 325 13.78 14.95 24.96
N GLU A 326 13.46 13.66 25.04
CA GLU A 326 13.85 12.79 26.17
C GLU A 326 15.37 12.57 26.22
N ASP A 327 16.00 12.28 25.07
CA ASP A 327 17.42 11.94 25.01
C ASP A 327 18.34 13.17 25.13
N TYR A 328 17.97 14.28 24.54
CA TYR A 328 18.85 15.44 24.37
C TYR A 328 18.27 16.77 24.86
N GLY A 329 16.96 16.85 25.06
CA GLY A 329 16.25 18.05 25.43
C GLY A 329 15.83 18.10 26.90
N LEU A 330 14.61 18.56 27.15
CA LEU A 330 14.00 18.70 28.47
C LEU A 330 12.77 17.80 28.59
N ALA A 331 12.63 17.07 29.68
CA ALA A 331 11.48 16.22 29.95
C ALA A 331 10.13 16.98 29.88
N LYS A 332 10.08 18.23 30.34
CA LYS A 332 8.88 19.07 30.21
C LYS A 332 8.50 19.32 28.76
N ARG A 333 9.47 19.54 27.86
CA ARG A 333 9.20 19.72 26.42
C ARG A 333 8.76 18.41 25.77
N ALA A 334 9.34 17.27 26.16
CA ALA A 334 8.86 15.97 25.70
C ALA A 334 7.37 15.77 26.03
N MET A 335 6.94 16.14 27.24
CA MET A 335 5.52 16.07 27.59
C MET A 335 4.65 16.98 26.74
N ASN A 336 5.10 18.20 26.44
CA ASN A 336 4.37 19.09 25.53
C ASN A 336 4.24 18.49 24.12
N VAL A 337 5.30 17.83 23.62
CA VAL A 337 5.25 17.13 22.32
C VAL A 337 4.25 15.99 22.34
N TYR A 338 4.18 15.21 23.44
CA TYR A 338 3.16 14.17 23.60
C TYR A 338 1.74 14.75 23.65
N ASP A 339 1.56 15.87 24.32
CA ASP A 339 0.26 16.56 24.40
C ASP A 339 -0.21 17.08 23.03
N GLU A 340 0.70 17.66 22.24
CA GLU A 340 0.42 18.04 20.85
C GLU A 340 0.12 16.82 19.97
N ALA A 341 0.87 15.72 20.16
CA ALA A 341 0.68 14.49 19.41
C ALA A 341 -0.72 13.92 19.60
N VAL A 342 -1.22 13.87 20.83
CA VAL A 342 -2.56 13.38 21.15
C VAL A 342 -3.65 14.21 20.48
N ARG A 343 -3.44 15.53 20.34
CA ARG A 343 -4.40 16.41 19.67
C ARG A 343 -4.37 16.27 18.16
N ALA A 344 -3.21 15.94 17.57
CA ALA A 344 -2.98 15.89 16.13
C ALA A 344 -3.24 14.52 15.50
N VAL A 345 -3.26 13.45 16.28
CA VAL A 345 -3.43 12.06 15.82
C VAL A 345 -4.93 11.72 15.70
N PRO A 346 -5.34 10.90 14.69
CA PRO A 346 -6.74 10.48 14.52
C PRO A 346 -7.24 9.63 15.69
N ASN A 347 -8.55 9.63 15.90
CA ASN A 347 -9.18 8.98 17.05
C ASN A 347 -8.88 7.47 17.16
N SER A 348 -8.65 6.79 16.03
CA SER A 348 -8.28 5.38 15.99
C SER A 348 -6.96 5.06 16.69
N GLU A 349 -6.03 6.00 16.71
CA GLU A 349 -4.68 5.83 17.27
C GLU A 349 -4.45 6.60 18.57
N LYS A 350 -5.39 7.45 18.97
CA LYS A 350 -5.30 8.26 20.20
C LYS A 350 -5.13 7.39 21.45
N MET A 351 -5.86 6.28 21.53
CA MET A 351 -5.77 5.38 22.67
C MET A 351 -4.32 4.90 22.90
N VAL A 352 -3.68 4.41 21.85
CA VAL A 352 -2.28 3.93 21.92
C VAL A 352 -1.32 5.07 22.25
N MET A 353 -1.60 6.27 21.72
CA MET A 353 -0.77 7.44 21.98
C MET A 353 -0.86 7.89 23.44
N TYR A 354 -2.05 7.88 24.04
CA TYR A 354 -2.23 8.14 25.47
C TYR A 354 -1.54 7.10 26.35
N GLU A 355 -1.60 5.81 25.98
CA GLU A 355 -0.90 4.77 26.71
C GLU A 355 0.62 5.02 26.78
N ILE A 356 1.21 5.38 25.64
CA ILE A 356 2.64 5.71 25.57
C ILE A 356 2.92 6.97 26.40
N TYR A 357 2.08 8.00 26.28
CA TYR A 357 2.23 9.25 27.03
C TYR A 357 2.18 9.02 28.53
N ILE A 358 1.20 8.24 29.02
CA ILE A 358 1.07 7.89 30.44
C ILE A 358 2.28 7.11 30.93
N ALA A 359 2.76 6.11 30.17
CA ALA A 359 3.92 5.32 30.53
C ALA A 359 5.18 6.22 30.68
N ARG A 360 5.42 7.09 29.71
CA ARG A 360 6.57 8.02 29.75
C ARG A 360 6.44 9.08 30.84
N ALA A 361 5.24 9.61 31.08
CA ALA A 361 5.01 10.54 32.15
C ALA A 361 5.22 9.90 33.53
N ALA A 362 4.84 8.63 33.70
CA ALA A 362 5.10 7.88 34.94
C ALA A 362 6.58 7.68 35.19
N GLU A 363 7.37 7.39 34.13
CA GLU A 363 8.82 7.21 34.22
C GLU A 363 9.56 8.52 34.54
N LEU A 364 9.16 9.64 33.93
CA LEU A 364 9.91 10.91 34.01
C LEU A 364 9.47 11.81 35.17
N PHE A 365 8.19 11.83 35.51
CA PHE A 365 7.59 12.75 36.49
C PHE A 365 6.87 12.03 37.65
N GLY A 366 6.79 10.71 37.59
CA GLY A 366 6.09 9.92 38.60
C GLY A 366 4.57 9.92 38.43
N VAL A 367 3.91 9.19 39.34
CA VAL A 367 2.47 8.91 39.30
C VAL A 367 1.55 10.14 39.39
N PRO A 368 1.85 11.19 40.20
CA PRO A 368 0.93 12.32 40.33
C PRO A 368 0.62 13.00 38.99
N ARG A 369 1.59 13.05 38.08
CA ARG A 369 1.41 13.68 36.76
C ARG A 369 0.52 12.85 35.82
N THR A 370 0.51 11.53 35.98
CA THR A 370 -0.31 10.66 35.13
C THR A 370 -1.80 10.85 35.34
N ARG A 371 -2.22 11.29 36.52
CA ARG A 371 -3.63 11.60 36.84
C ARG A 371 -4.24 12.58 35.87
N GLN A 372 -3.55 13.71 35.66
CA GLN A 372 -4.00 14.75 34.74
C GLN A 372 -4.12 14.24 33.30
N ILE A 373 -3.22 13.35 32.88
CA ILE A 373 -3.22 12.76 31.54
C ILE A 373 -4.39 11.78 31.38
N TYR A 374 -4.70 10.99 32.42
CA TYR A 374 -5.88 10.11 32.41
C TYR A 374 -7.19 10.91 32.33
N GLU A 375 -7.31 11.99 33.10
CA GLU A 375 -8.46 12.89 33.06
C GLU A 375 -8.61 13.52 31.66
N GLN A 376 -7.54 14.04 31.10
CA GLN A 376 -7.51 14.57 29.73
C GLN A 376 -7.89 13.49 28.69
N ALA A 377 -7.44 12.24 28.85
CA ALA A 377 -7.76 11.14 27.95
C ALA A 377 -9.28 10.84 27.96
N ILE A 378 -9.88 10.82 29.14
CA ILE A 378 -11.31 10.57 29.32
C ILE A 378 -12.15 11.68 28.69
N GLU A 379 -11.71 12.95 28.79
CA GLU A 379 -12.39 14.11 28.24
C GLU A 379 -12.14 14.35 26.74
N SER A 380 -11.15 13.69 26.14
CA SER A 380 -10.68 13.96 24.76
C SER A 380 -11.61 13.48 23.63
N GLY A 381 -12.78 12.92 23.96
CA GLY A 381 -13.74 12.44 22.96
C GLY A 381 -13.34 11.14 22.27
N LEU A 382 -12.66 10.24 23.00
CA LEU A 382 -12.39 8.88 22.55
C LEU A 382 -13.69 8.08 22.39
N PRO A 383 -13.70 7.00 21.60
CA PRO A 383 -14.82 6.04 21.56
C PRO A 383 -15.12 5.46 22.94
N ASP A 384 -16.40 5.24 23.29
CA ASP A 384 -16.85 4.76 24.59
C ASP A 384 -16.08 3.55 25.11
N ARG A 385 -15.72 2.63 24.21
CA ARG A 385 -14.94 1.44 24.54
C ARG A 385 -13.53 1.79 25.04
N ASP A 386 -12.90 2.79 24.42
CA ASP A 386 -11.55 3.20 24.76
C ASP A 386 -11.56 4.04 26.03
N VAL A 387 -12.59 4.91 26.20
CA VAL A 387 -12.84 5.62 27.47
C VAL A 387 -12.99 4.65 28.62
N LEU A 388 -13.80 3.60 28.46
CA LEU A 388 -13.98 2.55 29.46
C LEU A 388 -12.65 1.89 29.83
N THR A 389 -11.84 1.55 28.82
CA THR A 389 -10.53 0.94 29.04
C THR A 389 -9.58 1.87 29.80
N MET A 390 -9.58 3.17 29.47
CA MET A 390 -8.78 4.16 30.18
C MET A 390 -9.24 4.35 31.62
N CYS A 391 -10.55 4.45 31.85
CA CYS A 391 -11.11 4.51 33.20
C CYS A 391 -10.73 3.28 34.04
N MET A 392 -10.77 2.08 33.46
CA MET A 392 -10.37 0.86 34.18
C MET A 392 -8.89 0.86 34.58
N LYS A 393 -8.01 1.32 33.67
CA LYS A 393 -6.57 1.46 33.98
C LYS A 393 -6.31 2.53 35.04
N PHE A 394 -7.04 3.65 34.96
CA PHE A 394 -6.95 4.70 35.96
C PHE A 394 -7.45 4.25 37.32
N ALA A 395 -8.59 3.55 37.42
CA ALA A 395 -9.11 3.01 38.64
C ALA A 395 -8.15 1.98 39.29
N GLU A 396 -7.47 1.15 38.47
CA GLU A 396 -6.48 0.21 38.96
C GLU A 396 -5.21 0.91 39.47
N LEU A 397 -4.80 1.99 38.81
CA LEU A 397 -3.70 2.84 39.27
C LEU A 397 -4.03 3.42 40.65
N GLU A 398 -5.19 4.10 40.83
CA GLU A 398 -5.60 4.69 42.08
C GLU A 398 -5.77 3.64 43.19
N ARG A 399 -6.27 2.45 42.86
CA ARG A 399 -6.31 1.31 43.79
C ARG A 399 -4.92 0.91 44.26
N SER A 400 -3.93 0.85 43.35
CA SER A 400 -2.56 0.47 43.69
C SER A 400 -1.87 1.50 44.58
N LEU A 401 -2.32 2.76 44.50
CA LEU A 401 -1.85 3.87 45.34
C LEU A 401 -2.54 3.93 46.72
N GLY A 402 -3.61 3.16 46.90
CA GLY A 402 -4.41 3.14 48.11
C GLY A 402 -5.53 4.21 48.15
N GLU A 403 -5.77 4.93 47.06
CA GLU A 403 -6.81 5.94 46.92
C GLU A 403 -8.15 5.28 46.52
N ILE A 404 -8.77 4.57 47.48
CA ILE A 404 -9.93 3.73 47.22
C ILE A 404 -11.17 4.54 46.81
N ASP A 405 -11.38 5.72 47.43
CA ASP A 405 -12.52 6.57 47.12
C ASP A 405 -12.45 7.17 45.71
N ARG A 406 -11.26 7.54 45.26
CA ARG A 406 -11.03 7.99 43.87
C ARG A 406 -11.25 6.85 42.89
N SER A 407 -10.71 5.66 43.17
CA SER A 407 -10.92 4.49 42.33
C SER A 407 -12.43 4.20 42.17
N ARG A 408 -13.20 4.30 43.29
CA ARG A 408 -14.66 4.12 43.26
C ARG A 408 -15.35 5.18 42.39
N ALA A 409 -14.99 6.45 42.55
CA ALA A 409 -15.54 7.54 41.73
C ALA A 409 -15.28 7.31 40.23
N ILE A 410 -14.09 6.81 39.88
CA ILE A 410 -13.75 6.47 38.49
C ILE A 410 -14.60 5.31 37.96
N TYR A 411 -14.86 4.27 38.77
CA TYR A 411 -15.77 3.18 38.37
C TYR A 411 -17.21 3.67 38.15
N VAL A 412 -17.69 4.58 39.01
CA VAL A 412 -19.00 5.21 38.83
C VAL A 412 -19.04 6.01 37.53
N HIS A 413 -18.02 6.81 37.23
CA HIS A 413 -17.95 7.54 35.97
C HIS A 413 -17.89 6.58 34.76
N ALA A 414 -17.09 5.53 34.83
CA ALA A 414 -16.91 4.52 33.78
C ALA A 414 -18.23 3.78 33.46
N SER A 415 -19.15 3.66 34.45
CA SER A 415 -20.42 2.99 34.24
C SER A 415 -21.31 3.65 33.19
N ASN A 416 -21.12 4.97 32.92
CA ASN A 416 -21.86 5.69 31.88
C ASN A 416 -21.48 5.21 30.45
N TYR A 417 -20.28 4.69 30.29
CA TYR A 417 -19.73 4.19 29.01
C TYR A 417 -19.80 2.65 28.90
N ALA A 418 -20.09 1.96 30.02
CA ALA A 418 -20.09 0.51 30.07
C ALA A 418 -21.37 -0.10 29.49
N ASP A 419 -21.21 -1.14 28.66
CA ASP A 419 -22.37 -1.95 28.23
C ASP A 419 -22.86 -2.82 29.35
N PRO A 420 -24.19 -2.96 29.54
CA PRO A 420 -24.76 -3.85 30.57
C PRO A 420 -24.33 -5.31 30.40
N ASN A 421 -24.02 -5.72 29.15
CA ASN A 421 -23.56 -7.07 28.83
C ASN A 421 -22.02 -7.23 28.95
N ASN A 422 -21.28 -6.16 29.21
CA ASN A 422 -19.83 -6.24 29.41
C ASN A 422 -19.51 -6.87 30.76
N SER A 423 -19.39 -8.19 30.76
CA SER A 423 -19.18 -9.00 31.99
C SER A 423 -17.86 -8.61 32.70
N ASP A 424 -16.84 -8.20 31.98
CA ASP A 424 -15.48 -7.98 32.53
C ASP A 424 -15.40 -6.70 33.36
N PHE A 425 -16.02 -5.60 32.90
CA PHE A 425 -16.11 -4.37 33.67
C PHE A 425 -16.86 -4.57 34.98
N TRP A 426 -18.05 -5.15 34.90
CA TRP A 426 -18.92 -5.35 36.08
C TRP A 426 -18.32 -6.36 37.05
N LYS A 427 -17.58 -7.37 36.59
CA LYS A 427 -16.84 -8.30 37.46
C LYS A 427 -15.72 -7.56 38.19
N LYS A 428 -14.89 -6.81 37.50
CA LYS A 428 -13.77 -6.06 38.12
C LYS A 428 -14.26 -5.07 39.14
N TRP A 429 -15.35 -4.37 38.89
CA TRP A 429 -15.92 -3.44 39.87
C TRP A 429 -16.52 -4.20 41.04
N ASN A 430 -17.22 -5.29 40.81
CA ASN A 430 -17.73 -6.18 41.87
C ASN A 430 -16.61 -6.69 42.78
N ASP A 431 -15.53 -7.20 42.20
CA ASP A 431 -14.35 -7.69 42.93
C ASP A 431 -13.67 -6.57 43.73
N PHE A 432 -13.64 -5.36 43.18
CA PHE A 432 -13.13 -4.17 43.87
C PHE A 432 -13.99 -3.85 45.10
N GLU A 433 -15.32 -3.81 45.00
CA GLU A 433 -16.20 -3.51 46.14
C GLU A 433 -16.21 -4.66 47.18
N ILE A 434 -16.00 -5.90 46.79
CA ILE A 434 -15.83 -7.02 47.72
C ILE A 434 -14.56 -6.87 48.56
N GLN A 435 -13.46 -6.38 47.92
CA GLN A 435 -12.16 -6.25 48.61
C GLN A 435 -12.06 -4.98 49.46
N HIS A 436 -12.65 -3.87 49.05
CA HIS A 436 -12.41 -2.54 49.60
C HIS A 436 -13.71 -1.80 50.01
N GLY A 437 -14.87 -2.33 49.66
CA GLY A 437 -16.15 -1.68 49.89
C GLY A 437 -16.84 -2.08 51.19
N ASN A 438 -17.94 -1.39 51.48
CA ASN A 438 -18.89 -1.67 52.54
C ASN A 438 -20.21 -2.18 51.93
N GLU A 439 -21.15 -2.64 52.77
CA GLU A 439 -22.47 -3.07 52.33
C GLU A 439 -23.21 -1.99 51.55
N ASP A 440 -23.10 -0.75 51.98
CA ASP A 440 -23.77 0.39 51.33
C ASP A 440 -23.18 0.71 49.96
N THR A 441 -21.84 0.71 49.81
CA THR A 441 -21.15 0.96 48.52
C THR A 441 -21.44 -0.18 47.54
N PHE A 442 -21.52 -1.41 48.01
CA PHE A 442 -21.88 -2.53 47.16
C PHE A 442 -23.34 -2.44 46.69
N ARG A 443 -24.28 -2.04 47.57
CA ARG A 443 -25.66 -1.77 47.18
C ARG A 443 -25.78 -0.65 46.14
N GLU A 444 -24.97 0.40 46.28
CA GLU A 444 -24.95 1.50 45.32
C GLU A 444 -24.42 1.03 43.95
N MET A 445 -23.37 0.24 43.90
CA MET A 445 -22.87 -0.36 42.64
C MET A 445 -23.98 -1.19 41.95
N LEU A 446 -24.69 -2.03 42.68
CA LEU A 446 -25.82 -2.82 42.14
C LEU A 446 -26.95 -1.91 41.64
N ARG A 447 -27.24 -0.80 42.34
CA ARG A 447 -28.22 0.18 41.91
C ARG A 447 -27.80 0.81 40.56
N ILE A 448 -26.55 1.28 40.44
CA ILE A 448 -26.03 1.86 39.22
C ILE A 448 -26.07 0.84 38.06
N LYS A 449 -25.67 -0.40 38.30
CA LYS A 449 -25.76 -1.47 37.30
C LYS A 449 -27.18 -1.66 36.76
N ARG A 450 -28.18 -1.66 37.66
CA ARG A 450 -29.61 -1.78 37.28
C ARG A 450 -30.06 -0.55 36.48
N THR A 451 -29.64 0.65 36.88
CA THR A 451 -30.01 1.89 36.19
C THR A 451 -29.43 1.92 34.77
N VAL A 452 -28.15 1.53 34.59
CA VAL A 452 -27.50 1.44 33.27
C VAL A 452 -28.18 0.38 32.39
N ALA A 453 -28.52 -0.78 32.97
CA ALA A 453 -29.27 -1.83 32.27
C ALA A 453 -30.66 -1.37 31.83
N ALA A 454 -31.38 -0.65 32.72
CA ALA A 454 -32.71 -0.12 32.41
C ALA A 454 -32.66 0.98 31.32
N SER A 455 -31.68 1.91 31.37
CA SER A 455 -31.56 2.98 30.39
C SER A 455 -31.27 2.46 28.98
N ARG A 456 -30.48 1.38 28.86
CA ARG A 456 -30.15 0.77 27.56
C ARG A 456 -31.23 -0.19 27.06
N SER A 457 -31.99 -0.82 27.94
CA SER A 457 -33.14 -1.63 27.52
C SER A 457 -34.24 -0.81 26.86
N GLN A 458 -34.43 0.45 27.29
CA GLN A 458 -35.37 1.38 26.65
C GLN A 458 -34.99 1.73 25.21
N THR A 459 -33.69 1.83 24.89
CA THR A 459 -33.23 2.10 23.53
C THR A 459 -33.48 0.91 22.58
N HIS A 460 -33.50 -0.32 23.06
CA HIS A 460 -33.81 -1.50 22.24
C HIS A 460 -35.27 -1.56 21.78
N PHE A 461 -36.20 -0.96 22.53
CA PHE A 461 -37.62 -0.89 22.12
C PHE A 461 -37.88 0.18 21.03
N ILE A 462 -37.06 1.23 20.98
CA ILE A 462 -37.20 2.30 19.98
C ILE A 462 -36.56 1.91 18.63
N LEU A 463 -35.55 1.05 18.63
CA LEU A 463 -34.80 0.68 17.44
C LEU A 463 -35.62 -0.08 16.37
N PRO A 464 -36.49 -1.06 16.73
CA PRO A 464 -37.35 -1.72 15.75
C PRO A 464 -38.35 -0.77 15.11
N GLU A 465 -38.92 0.16 15.87
CA GLU A 465 -39.86 1.15 15.38
C GLU A 465 -39.21 2.18 14.48
N TYR A 466 -37.98 2.59 14.78
CA TYR A 466 -37.15 3.46 13.93
C TYR A 466 -36.67 2.77 12.64
N LEU A 467 -36.35 1.50 12.69
CA LEU A 467 -36.02 0.67 11.50
C LEU A 467 -37.24 0.45 10.62
N MET A 468 -38.44 0.23 11.19
CA MET A 468 -39.68 0.13 10.43
C MET A 468 -40.08 1.45 9.75
N GLN A 469 -39.81 2.60 10.36
CA GLN A 469 -40.03 3.91 9.72
C GLN A 469 -39.02 4.21 8.60
N ARG A 470 -37.81 3.68 8.69
CA ARG A 470 -36.75 3.91 7.69
C ARG A 470 -36.93 3.03 6.45
N ASP A 471 -37.55 1.87 6.58
CA ASP A 471 -37.75 0.90 5.49
C ASP A 471 -39.16 0.95 4.87
N GLN A 472 -39.81 2.12 4.83
CA GLN A 472 -41.09 2.35 4.12
C GLN A 472 -41.06 2.03 2.61
N ARG A 473 -40.00 1.39 2.11
CA ARG A 473 -39.90 0.88 0.72
C ARG A 473 -39.93 -0.65 0.62
N LEU A 474 -39.96 -1.38 1.73
CA LEU A 474 -40.16 -2.82 1.71
C LEU A 474 -41.67 -3.09 1.86
N ASN A 475 -42.21 -3.85 0.94
CA ASN A 475 -43.61 -4.30 0.99
C ASN A 475 -43.91 -4.90 2.37
N LEU A 476 -44.99 -4.43 2.99
CA LEU A 476 -45.44 -4.85 4.34
C LEU A 476 -45.52 -6.37 4.47
N ASP A 477 -45.78 -7.07 3.36
CA ASP A 477 -45.90 -8.52 3.29
C ASP A 477 -44.56 -9.26 3.45
N GLU A 478 -43.45 -8.71 2.96
CA GLU A 478 -42.10 -9.29 3.11
C GLU A 478 -41.57 -9.12 4.56
N ALA A 479 -41.92 -8.02 5.22
CA ALA A 479 -41.53 -7.76 6.60
C ALA A 479 -42.28 -8.69 7.55
N VAL A 480 -43.54 -8.98 7.26
CA VAL A 480 -44.36 -9.93 8.06
C VAL A 480 -43.89 -11.39 7.89
N ASP A 481 -43.47 -11.77 6.69
CA ASP A 481 -42.89 -13.09 6.42
C ASP A 481 -41.53 -13.30 7.07
N THR A 482 -40.73 -12.26 7.20
CA THR A 482 -39.45 -12.33 7.94
C THR A 482 -39.66 -12.40 9.44
N LEU A 483 -40.66 -11.70 10.00
CA LEU A 483 -41.04 -11.78 11.41
C LEU A 483 -41.64 -13.14 11.77
N LYS A 484 -42.46 -13.75 10.91
CA LYS A 484 -42.97 -15.11 11.07
C LYS A 484 -41.86 -16.17 11.08
N ARG A 485 -40.85 -16.01 10.24
CA ARG A 485 -39.65 -16.87 10.24
C ARG A 485 -38.78 -16.69 11.49
N ALA A 486 -38.81 -15.51 12.11
CA ALA A 486 -38.08 -15.23 13.35
C ALA A 486 -38.77 -15.71 14.62
N GLY A 487 -39.99 -16.35 14.52
CA GLY A 487 -40.69 -16.97 15.65
C GLY A 487 -41.29 -15.99 16.65
N VAL A 488 -41.56 -14.73 16.24
CA VAL A 488 -42.26 -13.77 17.10
C VAL A 488 -43.78 -14.05 16.99
N PRO A 489 -44.50 -14.27 18.10
CA PRO A 489 -45.95 -14.52 18.08
C PRO A 489 -46.69 -13.28 17.56
N GLU A 490 -47.59 -13.48 16.61
CA GLU A 490 -48.45 -12.42 16.06
C GLU A 490 -49.39 -11.91 17.15
N ASP A 491 -49.45 -10.59 17.30
CA ASP A 491 -50.42 -9.94 18.16
C ASP A 491 -51.81 -10.01 17.49
N GLU A 492 -52.77 -10.62 18.15
CA GLU A 492 -54.14 -10.85 17.64
C GLU A 492 -54.83 -9.53 17.25
N MET A 493 -54.49 -8.41 17.90
CA MET A 493 -55.03 -7.09 17.58
C MET A 493 -54.52 -6.55 16.25
N ALA A 494 -53.26 -6.79 15.92
CA ALA A 494 -52.66 -6.36 14.63
C ALA A 494 -53.24 -7.18 13.44
N ALA A 495 -53.64 -8.41 13.65
CA ALA A 495 -54.33 -9.24 12.66
C ALA A 495 -55.76 -8.72 12.38
N LEU A 496 -56.46 -8.24 13.40
CA LEU A 496 -57.81 -7.69 13.28
C LEU A 496 -57.83 -6.32 12.60
N GLU A 497 -56.87 -5.45 12.86
CA GLU A 497 -56.69 -4.16 12.16
C GLU A 497 -56.44 -4.31 10.66
N ARG A 498 -55.67 -5.35 10.26
CA ARG A 498 -55.44 -5.64 8.83
C ARG A 498 -56.70 -6.17 8.14
N GLN A 499 -57.54 -6.93 8.80
CA GLN A 499 -58.83 -7.38 8.28
C GLN A 499 -59.79 -6.21 8.07
N LEU A 500 -59.78 -5.19 8.91
CA LEU A 500 -60.59 -3.99 8.78
C LEU A 500 -60.06 -3.03 7.72
N ALA A 501 -58.75 -3.01 7.45
CA ALA A 501 -58.13 -2.18 6.41
C ALA A 501 -58.30 -2.74 4.99
N SER A 502 -58.68 -4.03 4.81
CA SER A 502 -58.89 -4.70 3.51
C SER A 502 -60.34 -4.72 3.00
N GLY A 503 -61.21 -3.77 3.42
CA GLY A 503 -62.56 -3.57 2.88
C GLY A 503 -62.55 -3.12 1.40
N PRO A 504 -63.57 -3.46 0.60
CA PRO A 504 -63.50 -3.42 -0.87
C PRO A 504 -63.54 -2.02 -1.43
N SER A 505 -62.48 -1.63 -2.14
CA SER A 505 -62.40 -0.40 -2.91
C SER A 505 -62.82 -0.67 -4.35
N THR A 506 -63.99 -0.08 -4.74
CA THR A 506 -64.43 0.10 -6.13
C THR A 506 -63.64 1.22 -6.78
N ALA A 507 -63.03 0.92 -7.89
CA ALA A 507 -62.43 1.89 -8.81
C ALA A 507 -63.53 2.58 -9.70
N PRO A 508 -63.34 3.71 -10.38
CA PRO A 508 -62.63 3.83 -11.67
C PRO A 508 -61.93 5.18 -11.97
N PRO A 509 -61.57 5.52 -13.24
CA PRO A 509 -60.17 5.61 -13.68
C PRO A 509 -59.75 7.00 -14.22
N ALA A 510 -58.45 7.11 -14.51
CA ALA A 510 -57.76 7.95 -15.49
C ALA A 510 -57.58 9.46 -15.26
N ALA A 511 -56.37 9.90 -15.24
CA ALA A 511 -55.66 10.72 -16.25
C ALA A 511 -54.44 11.43 -15.72
N GLN A 512 -53.33 11.12 -16.31
CA GLN A 512 -52.21 11.96 -16.80
C GLN A 512 -51.82 13.27 -16.10
N ASN A 513 -50.54 13.35 -15.81
CA ASN A 513 -49.56 14.38 -16.13
C ASN A 513 -48.85 15.11 -15.01
N ASN A 514 -47.49 14.96 -15.12
CA ASN A 514 -46.42 15.98 -14.91
C ASN A 514 -46.03 16.45 -13.50
N THR A 515 -44.87 15.92 -13.10
CA THR A 515 -43.64 16.60 -12.57
C THR A 515 -43.73 18.04 -12.00
N PRO A 516 -42.71 18.50 -11.31
CA PRO A 516 -42.09 18.11 -10.04
C PRO A 516 -42.05 19.30 -9.06
N ALA A 517 -41.79 19.09 -7.82
CA ALA A 517 -41.00 20.02 -6.95
C ALA A 517 -41.08 19.65 -5.48
N SER A 518 -39.89 19.47 -4.95
CA SER A 518 -39.40 19.93 -3.65
C SER A 518 -40.42 20.57 -2.70
N ALA A 519 -40.63 19.97 -1.53
CA ALA A 519 -40.84 20.74 -0.31
C ALA A 519 -40.58 19.87 0.93
N ASN A 520 -39.51 20.21 1.63
CA ASN A 520 -39.28 19.95 3.04
C ASN A 520 -40.55 20.25 3.84
N ARG A 521 -41.05 19.28 4.59
CA ARG A 521 -41.96 19.53 5.71
C ARG A 521 -41.33 18.97 6.96
N MET A 522 -40.65 19.84 7.70
CA MET A 522 -40.39 19.68 9.13
C MET A 522 -41.76 19.53 9.85
N MET A 523 -41.92 18.40 10.53
CA MET A 523 -43.01 18.25 11.50
C MET A 523 -42.53 18.82 12.82
N ASN A 524 -43.13 19.97 13.19
CA ASN A 524 -43.02 20.54 14.53
C ASN A 524 -43.72 19.66 15.55
N PHE A 525 -42.99 19.26 16.56
CA PHE A 525 -43.54 18.67 17.78
C PHE A 525 -44.21 19.81 18.60
N VAL A 526 -45.49 19.70 18.78
CA VAL A 526 -46.23 20.56 19.72
C VAL A 526 -46.21 19.89 21.10
N SER A 527 -45.45 20.45 22.01
CA SER A 527 -45.49 20.09 23.43
C SER A 527 -46.73 20.74 24.06
N ALA A 528 -47.60 19.98 24.68
CA ALA A 528 -48.72 20.46 25.43
C ALA A 528 -48.28 21.03 26.79
N GLY A 529 -48.51 22.28 26.94
CA GLY A 529 -48.90 23.12 28.04
C GLY A 529 -48.31 22.95 29.43
N VAL A 530 -47.68 24.04 29.88
CA VAL A 530 -48.06 24.73 31.13
C VAL A 530 -47.74 26.21 30.95
N GLU A 531 -48.76 27.03 31.07
CA GLU A 531 -48.71 28.48 31.17
C GLU A 531 -48.03 28.92 32.46
N ALA A 532 -47.15 29.90 32.38
CA ALA A 532 -47.10 31.03 33.32
C ALA A 532 -46.14 32.13 32.85
N GLN A 533 -46.74 33.19 32.38
CA GLN A 533 -46.47 34.60 32.65
C GLN A 533 -45.11 35.22 32.34
N ALA A 534 -45.29 36.20 31.47
CA ALA A 534 -44.40 37.28 31.07
C ALA A 534 -43.93 38.15 32.24
N GLU A 535 -42.76 38.76 32.09
CA GLU A 535 -42.54 40.21 32.04
C GLU A 535 -41.05 40.51 31.85
N SER A 536 -40.77 41.14 30.78
CA SER A 536 -40.09 42.41 30.50
C SER A 536 -38.93 42.81 31.42
N SER A 537 -37.77 43.05 30.89
CA SER A 537 -37.25 44.40 30.63
C SER A 537 -35.77 44.38 30.26
N ARG A 538 -35.49 45.12 29.25
CA ARG A 538 -34.27 45.80 28.86
C ARG A 538 -33.35 46.19 30.02
N GLN A 539 -32.04 46.02 29.87
CA GLN A 539 -31.11 47.15 29.73
C GLN A 539 -29.66 46.71 29.59
N GLN A 540 -29.01 47.33 28.66
CA GLN A 540 -27.62 47.58 28.44
C GLN A 540 -26.81 47.81 29.71
N ALA A 541 -25.58 47.33 29.77
CA ALA A 541 -24.38 48.18 29.89
C ALA A 541 -23.15 47.29 29.99
N GLY A 542 -22.15 47.64 29.22
CA GLY A 542 -20.84 47.03 29.26
C GLY A 542 -20.10 47.38 30.55
N ASN A 543 -19.13 46.57 30.83
CA ASN A 543 -17.90 47.00 31.49
C ASN A 543 -16.79 46.02 31.12
N ASN A 544 -15.83 46.54 30.39
CA ASN A 544 -14.48 46.05 30.32
C ASN A 544 -13.85 46.28 31.71
N GLU A 545 -13.45 45.23 32.36
CA GLU A 545 -12.43 45.31 33.39
C GLU A 545 -11.32 44.33 33.01
N ASP A 546 -10.23 44.89 32.53
CA ASP A 546 -8.92 44.27 32.41
C ASP A 546 -8.46 43.88 33.84
N ILE A 547 -8.38 42.59 34.10
CA ILE A 547 -7.70 42.07 35.28
C ILE A 547 -6.24 41.80 34.90
N GLU A 548 -5.39 42.73 35.28
CA GLU A 548 -3.95 42.53 35.33
C GLU A 548 -3.64 41.43 36.37
N LEU A 549 -3.04 40.33 35.90
CA LEU A 549 -2.45 39.30 36.76
C LEU A 549 -1.08 39.78 37.25
N PRO A 550 -0.80 39.72 38.57
CA PRO A 550 0.48 40.13 39.09
C PRO A 550 1.58 39.12 38.70
N ASP A 551 2.74 39.65 38.32
CA ASP A 551 4.02 38.96 38.16
C ASP A 551 4.34 38.19 39.45
N GLU A 552 4.36 36.86 39.36
CA GLU A 552 4.90 36.03 40.43
C GLU A 552 6.43 35.97 40.30
N SER A 553 7.05 36.69 41.21
CA SER A 553 8.44 36.63 41.58
C SER A 553 8.80 35.23 42.10
N ASP A 554 10.01 34.77 41.73
CA ASP A 554 10.74 33.62 42.25
C ASP A 554 10.64 33.56 43.78
N ASP A 555 9.88 32.58 44.30
CA ASP A 555 10.00 32.11 45.64
C ASP A 555 10.43 30.62 45.61
N GLU A 556 11.65 30.38 46.11
CA GLU A 556 12.22 29.06 46.35
C GLU A 556 11.30 28.27 47.31
N GLU A 557 10.59 27.26 46.80
CA GLU A 557 9.92 26.29 47.66
C GLU A 557 10.93 25.30 48.24
N PRO A 558 10.80 24.97 49.54
CA PRO A 558 11.70 24.01 50.19
C PRO A 558 11.49 22.60 49.66
N ASP A 559 12.61 21.93 49.34
CA ASP A 559 12.75 20.54 48.96
C ASP A 559 12.03 19.60 49.95
N VAL A 560 10.76 19.27 49.65
CA VAL A 560 10.09 18.18 50.37
C VAL A 560 10.47 16.87 49.67
N GLN A 561 11.40 16.13 50.28
CA GLN A 561 11.70 14.75 49.86
C GLN A 561 10.47 13.87 50.11
N ILE A 562 9.67 13.69 49.06
CA ILE A 562 8.59 12.70 49.04
C ILE A 562 9.25 11.35 48.67
N ALA A 563 9.17 10.37 49.57
CA ALA A 563 9.65 9.01 49.34
C ALA A 563 8.88 8.42 48.12
N GLU A 564 9.58 8.25 47.01
CA GLU A 564 9.06 7.62 45.80
C GLU A 564 8.69 6.17 46.08
N LYS A 565 7.39 5.87 46.07
CA LYS A 565 6.90 4.51 46.14
C LYS A 565 6.95 3.93 44.72
N SER A 566 7.80 2.94 44.49
CA SER A 566 7.95 2.30 43.19
C SER A 566 6.62 1.73 42.70
N VAL A 567 6.23 2.11 41.46
CA VAL A 567 5.04 1.59 40.81
C VAL A 567 5.26 0.13 40.46
N PRO A 568 4.33 -0.80 40.79
CA PRO A 568 4.49 -2.21 40.46
C PRO A 568 4.65 -2.42 38.95
N ALA A 569 5.66 -3.16 38.53
CA ALA A 569 5.97 -3.47 37.13
C ALA A 569 4.80 -4.11 36.36
N ALA A 570 3.82 -4.68 37.05
CA ALA A 570 2.61 -5.28 36.45
C ALA A 570 1.71 -4.27 35.72
N VAL A 571 1.76 -2.97 36.07
CA VAL A 571 0.91 -1.93 35.42
C VAL A 571 1.46 -1.51 34.07
N PHE A 572 2.77 -1.59 33.86
CA PHE A 572 3.45 -1.09 32.65
C PHE A 572 4.31 -2.14 31.92
N GLY A 573 4.45 -3.35 32.46
CA GLY A 573 5.35 -4.40 31.97
C GLY A 573 5.06 -4.89 30.54
N GLU A 574 3.80 -4.90 30.13
CA GLU A 574 3.40 -5.29 28.75
C GLU A 574 3.57 -4.15 27.73
N LEU A 575 3.48 -2.89 28.16
CA LEU A 575 3.66 -1.73 27.29
C LEU A 575 5.12 -1.50 26.92
N GLY A 576 6.04 -1.76 27.85
CA GLY A 576 7.47 -1.71 27.58
C GLY A 576 7.93 -2.78 26.58
N LYS A 577 7.35 -3.98 26.64
CA LYS A 577 7.62 -5.07 25.68
C LYS A 577 7.11 -4.76 24.28
N ARG A 578 5.91 -4.19 24.12
CA ARG A 578 5.36 -3.78 22.81
C ARG A 578 6.14 -2.64 22.16
N ALA A 579 6.69 -1.72 22.94
CA ALA A 579 7.55 -0.65 22.42
C ALA A 579 8.92 -1.19 21.93
N ALA A 580 9.45 -2.24 22.57
CA ALA A 580 10.68 -2.91 22.16
C ALA A 580 10.48 -3.80 20.92
N GLU A 581 9.37 -4.56 20.85
CA GLU A 581 9.05 -5.42 19.70
C GLU A 581 8.73 -4.62 18.42
N SER A 582 8.21 -3.39 18.53
CA SER A 582 8.02 -2.50 17.36
C SER A 582 9.32 -1.89 16.84
N GLN A 583 10.43 -1.94 17.60
CA GLN A 583 11.75 -1.52 17.14
C GLN A 583 12.55 -2.65 16.47
N GLU A 584 12.34 -3.90 16.84
CA GLU A 584 13.05 -5.05 16.24
C GLU A 584 12.43 -5.52 14.91
N GLY A 585 11.17 -5.26 14.65
CA GLY A 585 10.49 -5.64 13.41
C GLY A 585 10.86 -4.83 12.15
N SER A 586 11.53 -3.68 12.31
CA SER A 586 11.85 -2.77 11.20
C SER A 586 13.26 -2.93 10.61
N SER A 587 14.15 -3.65 11.29
CA SER A 587 15.56 -3.78 10.85
C SER A 587 15.82 -4.95 9.88
N GLY A 588 14.93 -5.93 9.78
CA GLY A 588 15.14 -7.11 8.94
C GLY A 588 14.80 -6.96 7.45
N ALA A 589 14.02 -5.96 7.05
CA ALA A 589 13.58 -5.77 5.67
C ALA A 589 14.41 -4.76 4.86
N GLN A 590 15.23 -3.94 5.51
CA GLN A 590 15.99 -2.88 4.85
C GLN A 590 17.42 -3.25 4.43
N GLU A 591 17.97 -4.37 4.90
CA GLU A 591 19.35 -4.79 4.54
C GLU A 591 19.50 -5.31 3.11
N ASN A 592 18.43 -5.63 2.41
CA ASN A 592 18.54 -6.20 1.05
C ASN A 592 18.52 -5.18 -0.11
N GLU A 593 18.23 -3.90 0.15
CA GLU A 593 18.18 -2.88 -0.91
C GLU A 593 19.40 -1.96 -0.98
N GLN A 594 20.35 -2.08 -0.04
CA GLN A 594 21.51 -1.18 0.05
C GLN A 594 22.81 -1.71 -0.57
N LEU A 595 22.76 -2.82 -1.30
CA LEU A 595 23.94 -3.39 -1.96
C LEU A 595 24.29 -2.63 -3.25
N GLY A 596 25.52 -2.15 -3.36
CA GLY A 596 26.04 -1.47 -4.55
C GLY A 596 25.95 -2.32 -5.84
N ALA A 597 26.03 -1.68 -7.00
CA ALA A 597 25.84 -2.32 -8.30
C ALA A 597 26.74 -3.57 -8.52
N LEU A 598 27.98 -3.51 -8.07
CA LEU A 598 28.94 -4.63 -8.14
C LEU A 598 28.52 -5.85 -7.31
N GLU A 599 27.91 -5.62 -6.18
CA GLU A 599 27.48 -6.68 -5.27
C GLU A 599 26.18 -7.34 -5.76
N ARG A 600 25.30 -6.55 -6.39
CA ARG A 600 24.13 -7.06 -7.14
C ARG A 600 24.56 -7.90 -8.34
N ILE A 601 25.61 -7.51 -9.06
CA ILE A 601 26.18 -8.27 -10.17
C ILE A 601 26.84 -9.55 -9.68
N LYS A 602 27.56 -9.52 -8.55
CA LYS A 602 28.17 -10.72 -7.95
C LYS A 602 27.12 -11.74 -7.47
N ARG A 603 26.01 -11.30 -6.85
CA ARG A 603 24.91 -12.18 -6.43
C ARG A 603 24.12 -12.80 -7.58
N ARG A 604 24.09 -12.17 -8.75
CA ARG A 604 23.48 -12.79 -9.96
C ARG A 604 24.37 -13.84 -10.64
N ARG A 605 25.64 -13.95 -10.23
CA ARG A 605 26.59 -14.94 -10.75
C ARG A 605 26.77 -16.16 -9.84
N GLN A 606 26.27 -16.14 -8.63
CA GLN A 606 26.05 -17.29 -7.74
C GLN A 606 24.60 -17.80 -7.88
#